data_742e22efc3f7c08fc79e051d5cda53fc
#
_entry.id   742e22efc3f7c08fc79e051d5cda53fc
#
_cell.length_a   1.000
_cell.length_b   1.000
_cell.length_c   1.000
_cell.angle_alpha   90.00
_cell.angle_beta   90.00
_cell.angle_gamma   90.00
#
_symmetry.space_group_name_H-M   'P 1'
#
loop_
_entity.id
_entity.type
_entity.pdbx_description
1 polymer ?
#
loop_
_entity_poly.entity_id
_entity_poly.type
_entity_poly.pdbx_seq_one_letter_code
_entity_poly.pdbx_strand_id
1 'polypeptide(L)'
;AASAVYAFSPRHTPPLASTRLPVDRMHFNTLARAGTTLVAGGELGYIMLSTDAGKTWTEATVEPRRFALITQIVFVSDQLGMAVAHEGQILRTEDGGKRWKELAFDQDKGEPLMSIARLPSGQWLTVGAFGRALRSDDDGKTWQRIELPGVEDKHLNRIVAAADGGRWLIFGERGLVLVSTDGGQKWSVVPPFYNGSLYGAAEVAGGG
;
A
#
# COMPACT_ATOMS: atom_id res chain seq x y z
N ALA A 1 -30.88 -7.80 -47.33
CA ALA A 1 -29.48 -7.28 -47.37
C ALA A 1 -29.29 -6.04 -46.46
N ALA A 2 -30.21 -5.07 -46.45
CA ALA A 2 -30.13 -3.86 -45.64
C ALA A 2 -30.11 -4.14 -44.13
N SER A 3 -30.86 -5.13 -43.64
CA SER A 3 -30.95 -5.52 -42.23
C SER A 3 -29.63 -6.09 -41.67
N ALA A 4 -28.89 -6.81 -42.54
CA ALA A 4 -27.59 -7.39 -42.12
C ALA A 4 -26.52 -6.28 -41.95
N VAL A 5 -26.50 -5.28 -42.83
CA VAL A 5 -25.60 -4.14 -42.73
C VAL A 5 -25.84 -3.35 -41.45
N TYR A 6 -27.10 -3.15 -41.06
CA TYR A 6 -27.44 -2.47 -39.81
C TYR A 6 -27.04 -3.26 -38.57
N ALA A 7 -27.15 -4.61 -38.60
CA ALA A 7 -26.79 -5.45 -37.48
C ALA A 7 -25.27 -5.44 -37.16
N PHE A 8 -24.44 -5.29 -38.20
CA PHE A 8 -22.98 -5.31 -38.11
C PHE A 8 -22.30 -3.94 -38.24
N SER A 9 -23.10 -2.87 -38.39
CA SER A 9 -22.52 -1.50 -38.41
C SER A 9 -21.99 -1.12 -37.02
N PRO A 10 -20.82 -0.46 -36.91
CA PRO A 10 -20.32 0.08 -35.67
C PRO A 10 -21.37 0.99 -35.03
N ARG A 11 -21.82 0.63 -33.84
CA ARG A 11 -22.73 1.50 -33.09
C ARG A 11 -21.91 2.51 -32.30
N HIS A 12 -22.31 3.75 -32.34
CA HIS A 12 -21.79 4.78 -31.47
C HIS A 12 -22.24 4.40 -30.02
N THR A 13 -21.34 3.86 -29.24
CA THR A 13 -21.57 3.69 -27.79
C THR A 13 -21.53 5.08 -27.18
N PRO A 14 -22.62 5.57 -26.57
CA PRO A 14 -22.55 6.83 -25.85
C PRO A 14 -21.45 6.71 -24.78
N PRO A 15 -20.71 7.78 -24.48
CA PRO A 15 -19.77 7.77 -23.38
C PRO A 15 -20.52 7.31 -22.12
N LEU A 16 -19.93 6.38 -21.38
CA LEU A 16 -20.46 5.96 -20.09
C LEU A 16 -20.73 7.22 -19.26
N ALA A 17 -21.91 7.32 -18.68
CA ALA A 17 -22.21 8.40 -17.75
C ALA A 17 -21.11 8.41 -16.68
N SER A 18 -20.59 9.59 -16.35
CA SER A 18 -19.62 9.74 -15.27
C SER A 18 -20.26 9.25 -13.97
N THR A 19 -19.95 8.02 -13.58
CA THR A 19 -20.44 7.46 -12.32
C THR A 19 -19.69 8.17 -11.20
N ARG A 20 -20.36 9.07 -10.51
CA ARG A 20 -19.84 9.63 -9.27
C ARG A 20 -20.05 8.59 -8.19
N LEU A 21 -18.98 7.90 -7.81
CA LEU A 21 -19.04 6.94 -6.72
C LEU A 21 -19.30 7.69 -5.40
N PRO A 22 -20.19 7.17 -4.54
CA PRO A 22 -20.46 7.76 -3.24
C PRO A 22 -19.28 7.46 -2.29
N VAL A 23 -18.26 8.32 -2.27
CA VAL A 23 -17.07 8.17 -1.42
C VAL A 23 -17.39 8.09 0.07
N ASP A 24 -18.55 8.60 0.49
CA ASP A 24 -19.10 8.49 1.84
C ASP A 24 -19.54 7.06 2.22
N ARG A 25 -19.56 6.14 1.25
CA ARG A 25 -19.93 4.72 1.44
C ARG A 25 -18.82 3.76 1.09
N MET A 26 -17.62 4.26 0.81
CA MET A 26 -16.46 3.45 0.47
C MET A 26 -15.67 3.07 1.73
N HIS A 27 -15.03 1.91 1.69
CA HIS A 27 -14.11 1.51 2.74
C HIS A 27 -12.73 2.12 2.49
N PHE A 28 -12.22 2.81 3.50
CA PHE A 28 -10.85 3.29 3.54
C PHE A 28 -10.02 2.42 4.49
N ASN A 29 -8.92 1.85 3.99
CA ASN A 29 -8.09 0.91 4.74
C ASN A 29 -6.90 1.59 5.41
N THR A 30 -6.54 2.78 4.95
CA THR A 30 -5.36 3.48 5.43
C THR A 30 -5.63 4.95 5.60
N LEU A 31 -5.03 5.51 6.66
CA LEU A 31 -5.03 6.94 6.94
C LEU A 31 -3.59 7.35 7.27
N ALA A 32 -3.10 8.36 6.61
CA ALA A 32 -1.77 8.92 6.81
C ALA A 32 -1.83 10.44 6.93
N ARG A 33 -0.73 11.07 7.30
CA ARG A 33 -0.60 12.53 7.37
C ARG A 33 0.54 13.01 6.49
N ALA A 34 0.26 14.05 5.70
CA ALA A 34 1.23 14.87 4.99
C ALA A 34 1.20 16.27 5.60
N GLY A 35 2.06 16.54 6.57
CA GLY A 35 1.98 17.76 7.39
C GLY A 35 0.65 17.83 8.15
N THR A 36 -0.19 18.82 7.85
CA THR A 36 -1.53 18.98 8.43
C THR A 36 -2.63 18.28 7.62
N THR A 37 -2.34 17.83 6.39
CA THR A 37 -3.31 17.16 5.52
C THR A 37 -3.48 15.70 5.92
N LEU A 38 -4.72 15.25 6.09
CA LEU A 38 -5.06 13.84 6.20
C LEU A 38 -5.20 13.25 4.81
N VAL A 39 -4.65 12.05 4.61
CA VAL A 39 -4.68 11.33 3.34
C VAL A 39 -5.22 9.93 3.61
N ALA A 40 -6.38 9.60 3.07
CA ALA A 40 -7.04 8.30 3.20
C ALA A 40 -7.02 7.55 1.88
N GLY A 41 -6.73 6.25 1.92
CA GLY A 41 -6.74 5.38 0.75
C GLY A 41 -7.58 4.12 0.97
N GLY A 42 -8.23 3.64 -0.08
CA GLY A 42 -9.14 2.51 0.05
C GLY A 42 -9.55 1.87 -1.27
N GLU A 43 -10.82 1.48 -1.34
CA GLU A 43 -11.40 0.76 -2.46
C GLU A 43 -11.24 1.48 -3.79
N LEU A 44 -11.16 0.70 -4.87
CA LEU A 44 -11.13 1.15 -6.26
C LEU A 44 -10.00 2.16 -6.56
N GLY A 45 -8.92 2.13 -5.77
CA GLY A 45 -7.77 3.01 -5.97
C GLY A 45 -8.04 4.48 -5.59
N TYR A 46 -9.10 4.75 -4.83
CA TYR A 46 -9.39 6.09 -4.37
C TYR A 46 -8.43 6.52 -3.26
N ILE A 47 -7.90 7.72 -3.43
CA ILE A 47 -7.14 8.44 -2.40
C ILE A 47 -7.81 9.78 -2.18
N MET A 48 -8.12 10.09 -0.92
CA MET A 48 -8.84 11.28 -0.52
C MET A 48 -8.00 12.14 0.41
N LEU A 49 -8.15 13.45 0.31
CA LEU A 49 -7.42 14.46 1.07
C LEU A 49 -8.37 15.29 1.90
N SER A 50 -7.99 15.56 3.14
CA SER A 50 -8.67 16.52 4.01
C SER A 50 -7.67 17.49 4.60
N THR A 51 -7.94 18.78 4.46
CA THR A 51 -7.14 19.87 5.04
C THR A 51 -7.80 20.52 6.26
N ASP A 52 -8.96 20.02 6.67
CA ASP A 52 -9.81 20.55 7.74
C ASP A 52 -10.10 19.53 8.85
N ALA A 53 -9.10 18.66 9.11
CA ALA A 53 -9.16 17.60 10.13
C ALA A 53 -10.29 16.57 9.89
N GLY A 54 -10.57 16.24 8.63
CA GLY A 54 -11.51 15.19 8.26
C GLY A 54 -12.96 15.65 8.08
N LYS A 55 -13.23 16.96 8.14
CA LYS A 55 -14.60 17.49 7.95
C LYS A 55 -15.03 17.42 6.50
N THR A 56 -14.13 17.74 5.58
CA THR A 56 -14.37 17.62 4.14
C THR A 56 -13.22 16.87 3.46
N TRP A 57 -13.56 16.19 2.36
CA TRP A 57 -12.62 15.36 1.63
C TRP A 57 -12.67 15.68 0.13
N THR A 58 -11.51 15.77 -0.48
CA THR A 58 -11.34 15.96 -1.92
C THR A 58 -10.55 14.80 -2.50
N GLU A 59 -10.85 14.41 -3.74
CA GLU A 59 -10.20 13.31 -4.41
C GLU A 59 -8.80 13.71 -4.91
N ALA A 60 -7.80 12.85 -4.69
CA ALA A 60 -6.49 12.95 -5.30
C ALA A 60 -6.49 12.42 -6.73
N THR A 61 -5.57 12.91 -7.56
CA THR A 61 -5.32 12.35 -8.90
C THR A 61 -4.40 11.12 -8.77
N VAL A 62 -4.84 9.97 -9.29
CA VAL A 62 -4.04 8.73 -9.33
C VAL A 62 -3.85 8.32 -10.79
N GLU A 63 -2.59 8.21 -11.25
CA GLU A 63 -2.25 7.95 -12.66
C GLU A 63 -1.23 6.81 -12.81
N PRO A 64 -1.61 5.71 -13.50
CA PRO A 64 -2.97 5.32 -13.86
C PRO A 64 -3.76 4.81 -12.63
N ARG A 65 -5.07 5.04 -12.63
CA ARG A 65 -5.93 4.39 -11.63
C ARG A 65 -6.20 2.95 -12.08
N ARG A 66 -5.69 1.98 -11.35
CA ARG A 66 -5.87 0.55 -11.61
C ARG A 66 -7.11 -0.04 -10.92
N PHE A 67 -7.84 0.76 -10.16
CA PHE A 67 -8.98 0.32 -9.32
C PHE A 67 -8.60 -0.72 -8.27
N ALA A 68 -7.30 -0.90 -8.02
CA ALA A 68 -6.78 -1.78 -6.99
C ALA A 68 -6.99 -1.17 -5.59
N LEU A 69 -7.31 -2.01 -4.60
CA LEU A 69 -7.50 -1.58 -3.22
C LEU A 69 -6.18 -1.03 -2.64
N ILE A 70 -6.17 0.24 -2.23
CA ILE A 70 -5.03 0.83 -1.52
C ILE A 70 -4.97 0.23 -0.11
N THR A 71 -3.87 -0.43 0.21
CA THR A 71 -3.69 -1.14 1.49
C THR A 71 -2.96 -0.30 2.53
N GLN A 72 -1.96 0.47 2.10
CA GLN A 72 -1.25 1.39 2.99
C GLN A 72 -0.72 2.62 2.27
N ILE A 73 -0.73 3.75 2.98
CA ILE A 73 -0.07 5.01 2.61
C ILE A 73 0.91 5.38 3.71
N VAL A 74 2.12 5.79 3.33
CA VAL A 74 3.16 6.28 4.24
C VAL A 74 3.75 7.57 3.70
N PHE A 75 3.90 8.57 4.55
CA PHE A 75 4.64 9.79 4.25
C PHE A 75 5.94 9.82 5.02
N VAL A 76 7.02 10.23 4.35
CA VAL A 76 8.35 10.44 4.96
C VAL A 76 8.69 11.93 5.10
N SER A 77 7.88 12.78 4.49
CA SER A 77 7.86 14.23 4.67
C SER A 77 6.47 14.76 4.34
N ASP A 78 6.24 16.05 4.49
CA ASP A 78 4.97 16.69 4.13
C ASP A 78 4.64 16.59 2.63
N GLN A 79 5.63 16.30 1.79
CA GLN A 79 5.47 16.23 0.33
C GLN A 79 5.62 14.82 -0.21
N LEU A 80 6.60 14.05 0.32
CA LEU A 80 6.96 12.75 -0.21
C LEU A 80 6.24 11.62 0.52
N GLY A 81 5.48 10.84 -0.24
CA GLY A 81 4.80 9.64 0.25
C GLY A 81 4.78 8.52 -0.77
N MET A 82 4.56 7.32 -0.27
CA MET A 82 4.28 6.13 -1.07
C MET A 82 3.01 5.44 -0.62
N ALA A 83 2.34 4.78 -1.57
CA ALA A 83 1.22 3.91 -1.32
C ALA A 83 1.44 2.55 -1.99
N VAL A 84 0.94 1.51 -1.36
CA VAL A 84 0.88 0.16 -1.92
C VAL A 84 -0.55 -0.31 -2.00
N ALA A 85 -0.81 -1.21 -2.95
CA ALA A 85 -2.14 -1.68 -3.21
C ALA A 85 -2.15 -3.17 -3.58
N HIS A 86 -3.35 -3.71 -3.73
CA HIS A 86 -3.55 -4.99 -4.41
C HIS A 86 -2.94 -4.96 -5.81
N GLU A 87 -2.79 -6.14 -6.41
CA GLU A 87 -2.22 -6.33 -7.76
C GLU A 87 -0.77 -5.82 -7.87
N GLY A 88 -0.05 -5.72 -6.74
CA GLY A 88 1.35 -5.32 -6.71
C GLY A 88 1.61 -3.86 -7.11
N GLN A 89 0.58 -3.00 -7.05
CA GLN A 89 0.73 -1.60 -7.40
C GLN A 89 1.49 -0.82 -6.32
N ILE A 90 2.44 -0.01 -6.75
CA ILE A 90 3.18 0.93 -5.92
C ILE A 90 3.03 2.32 -6.52
N LEU A 91 2.57 3.26 -5.72
CA LEU A 91 2.34 4.64 -6.09
C LEU A 91 3.25 5.58 -5.29
N ARG A 92 3.63 6.71 -5.89
CA ARG A 92 4.44 7.76 -5.27
C ARG A 92 3.77 9.11 -5.45
N THR A 93 3.85 9.94 -4.42
CA THR A 93 3.52 11.37 -4.46
C THR A 93 4.72 12.20 -4.03
N GLU A 94 4.84 13.41 -4.61
CA GLU A 94 5.85 14.42 -4.26
C GLU A 94 5.22 15.78 -3.97
N ASP A 95 3.89 15.83 -3.82
CA ASP A 95 3.13 17.05 -3.62
C ASP A 95 2.11 16.97 -2.47
N GLY A 96 2.43 16.15 -1.46
CA GLY A 96 1.59 15.97 -0.26
C GLY A 96 0.34 15.17 -0.52
N GLY A 97 0.37 14.27 -1.51
CA GLY A 97 -0.72 13.35 -1.80
C GLY A 97 -1.75 13.84 -2.81
N LYS A 98 -1.53 15.02 -3.43
CA LYS A 98 -2.47 15.56 -4.42
C LYS A 98 -2.46 14.77 -5.73
N ARG A 99 -1.26 14.33 -6.15
CA ARG A 99 -1.06 13.49 -7.34
C ARG A 99 -0.22 12.28 -6.98
N TRP A 100 -0.64 11.14 -7.50
CA TRP A 100 0.04 9.87 -7.32
C TRP A 100 0.40 9.28 -8.68
N LYS A 101 1.67 8.92 -8.85
CA LYS A 101 2.20 8.27 -10.04
C LYS A 101 2.58 6.83 -9.73
N GLU A 102 2.26 5.93 -10.65
CA GLU A 102 2.65 4.53 -10.57
C GLU A 102 4.15 4.39 -10.78
N LEU A 103 4.82 3.68 -9.88
CA LEU A 103 6.22 3.27 -9.98
C LEU A 103 6.36 1.81 -10.37
N ALA A 104 5.47 0.96 -9.90
CA ALA A 104 5.45 -0.47 -10.20
C ALA A 104 4.02 -1.01 -10.21
N PHE A 105 3.83 -2.05 -11.02
CA PHE A 105 2.59 -2.80 -11.12
C PHE A 105 2.92 -4.23 -11.57
N ASP A 106 2.31 -5.23 -10.93
CA ASP A 106 2.54 -6.63 -11.28
C ASP A 106 1.40 -7.15 -12.17
N GLN A 107 1.59 -7.09 -13.47
CA GLN A 107 0.62 -7.57 -14.46
C GLN A 107 0.44 -9.10 -14.46
N ASP A 108 1.47 -9.85 -14.08
CA ASP A 108 1.48 -11.30 -14.31
C ASP A 108 0.88 -12.07 -13.13
N LYS A 109 1.20 -11.69 -11.91
CA LYS A 109 0.77 -12.40 -10.71
C LYS A 109 -0.30 -11.69 -9.90
N GLY A 110 -0.32 -10.35 -9.94
CA GLY A 110 -1.28 -9.56 -9.22
C GLY A 110 -1.24 -9.74 -7.69
N GLU A 111 -0.10 -10.19 -7.15
CA GLU A 111 0.03 -10.48 -5.72
C GLU A 111 -0.11 -9.19 -4.89
N PRO A 112 -1.06 -9.14 -3.94
CA PRO A 112 -1.27 -7.96 -3.11
C PRO A 112 -0.04 -7.55 -2.31
N LEU A 113 0.24 -6.23 -2.28
CA LEU A 113 1.13 -5.62 -1.31
C LEU A 113 0.30 -5.10 -0.13
N MET A 114 0.73 -5.41 1.09
CA MET A 114 -0.04 -5.13 2.31
C MET A 114 0.55 -3.97 3.13
N SER A 115 1.87 -3.83 3.11
CA SER A 115 2.55 -2.82 3.91
C SER A 115 3.82 -2.32 3.25
N ILE A 116 4.15 -1.05 3.50
CA ILE A 116 5.37 -0.40 3.01
C ILE A 116 5.98 0.44 4.13
N ALA A 117 7.31 0.48 4.17
CA ALA A 117 8.04 1.33 5.10
C ALA A 117 9.33 1.86 4.47
N ARG A 118 9.77 3.05 4.91
CA ARG A 118 11.13 3.54 4.65
C ARG A 118 12.02 3.18 5.82
N LEU A 119 13.05 2.41 5.55
CA LEU A 119 14.04 1.97 6.51
C LEU A 119 15.03 3.12 6.85
N PRO A 120 15.74 3.07 7.99
CA PRO A 120 16.73 4.08 8.37
C PRO A 120 17.85 4.30 7.34
N SER A 121 18.19 3.27 6.59
CA SER A 121 19.15 3.33 5.48
C SER A 121 18.67 4.18 4.29
N GLY A 122 17.40 4.61 4.27
CA GLY A 122 16.76 5.27 3.13
C GLY A 122 16.16 4.30 2.10
N GLN A 123 16.34 2.99 2.29
CA GLN A 123 15.71 1.97 1.45
C GLN A 123 14.21 1.89 1.71
N TRP A 124 13.47 1.49 0.68
CA TRP A 124 12.07 1.14 0.84
C TRP A 124 11.91 -0.38 0.91
N LEU A 125 11.06 -0.83 1.82
CA LEU A 125 10.67 -2.23 1.96
C LEU A 125 9.16 -2.32 1.87
N THR A 126 8.63 -3.21 1.01
CA THR A 126 7.21 -3.55 0.99
C THR A 126 7.04 -5.05 1.14
N VAL A 127 5.97 -5.45 1.81
CA VAL A 127 5.61 -6.86 2.04
C VAL A 127 4.16 -7.10 1.69
N GLY A 128 3.81 -8.36 1.42
CA GLY A 128 2.46 -8.69 0.99
C GLY A 128 2.13 -10.18 1.02
N ALA A 129 1.22 -10.56 0.15
CA ALA A 129 0.71 -11.93 0.06
C ALA A 129 1.79 -12.92 -0.37
N PHE A 130 1.62 -14.18 0.04
CA PHE A 130 2.46 -15.32 -0.35
C PHE A 130 3.97 -15.07 -0.15
N GLY A 131 4.32 -14.47 0.97
CA GLY A 131 5.71 -14.16 1.31
C GLY A 131 6.38 -13.11 0.44
N ARG A 132 5.59 -12.37 -0.35
CA ARG A 132 6.14 -11.33 -1.20
C ARG A 132 6.82 -10.24 -0.37
N ALA A 133 8.09 -10.00 -0.65
CA ALA A 133 8.84 -8.89 -0.11
C ALA A 133 9.66 -8.25 -1.22
N LEU A 134 9.56 -6.93 -1.37
CA LEU A 134 10.31 -6.16 -2.36
C LEU A 134 11.08 -5.05 -1.67
N ARG A 135 12.31 -4.84 -2.10
CA ARG A 135 13.17 -3.76 -1.62
C ARG A 135 13.56 -2.84 -2.78
N SER A 136 13.63 -1.56 -2.48
CA SER A 136 14.18 -0.55 -3.37
C SER A 136 15.33 0.17 -2.68
N ASP A 137 16.45 0.27 -3.39
CA ASP A 137 17.66 0.96 -2.94
C ASP A 137 17.83 2.33 -3.61
N ASP A 138 16.93 2.70 -4.54
CA ASP A 138 17.01 3.89 -5.40
C ASP A 138 15.79 4.82 -5.28
N ASP A 139 15.24 4.89 -4.05
CA ASP A 139 14.09 5.71 -3.69
C ASP A 139 12.79 5.33 -4.46
N GLY A 140 12.60 4.03 -4.68
CA GLY A 140 11.40 3.46 -5.27
C GLY A 140 11.38 3.38 -6.78
N LYS A 141 12.47 3.73 -7.48
CA LYS A 141 12.53 3.69 -8.94
C LYS A 141 12.57 2.26 -9.46
N THR A 142 13.32 1.39 -8.78
CA THR A 142 13.36 -0.05 -9.08
C THR A 142 13.11 -0.88 -7.83
N TRP A 143 12.52 -2.06 -8.02
CA TRP A 143 12.13 -2.96 -6.94
C TRP A 143 12.69 -4.35 -7.19
N GLN A 144 13.32 -4.92 -6.18
CA GLN A 144 13.90 -6.26 -6.23
C GLN A 144 13.21 -7.15 -5.20
N ARG A 145 12.85 -8.37 -5.61
CA ARG A 145 12.36 -9.37 -4.67
C ARG A 145 13.48 -9.78 -3.73
N ILE A 146 13.17 -9.83 -2.45
CA ILE A 146 14.06 -10.35 -1.41
C ILE A 146 13.41 -11.53 -0.72
N GLU A 147 14.24 -12.43 -0.20
CA GLU A 147 13.78 -13.57 0.60
C GLU A 147 13.88 -13.21 2.10
N LEU A 148 12.82 -13.53 2.82
CA LEU A 148 12.74 -13.36 4.28
C LEU A 148 12.68 -14.73 4.96
N PRO A 149 13.28 -14.92 6.14
CA PRO A 149 13.33 -16.23 6.78
C PRO A 149 11.95 -16.67 7.31
N GLY A 150 11.64 -17.95 7.20
CA GLY A 150 10.45 -18.58 7.79
C GLY A 150 9.11 -18.13 7.20
N VAL A 151 9.14 -17.45 6.06
CA VAL A 151 7.93 -16.89 5.45
C VAL A 151 7.15 -17.94 4.67
N GLU A 152 7.86 -18.76 3.85
CA GLU A 152 7.22 -19.74 2.97
C GLU A 152 6.10 -19.10 2.13
N ASP A 153 4.84 -19.58 2.29
CA ASP A 153 3.64 -19.10 1.61
C ASP A 153 2.74 -18.18 2.47
N LYS A 154 3.25 -17.74 3.63
CA LYS A 154 2.48 -16.93 4.59
C LYS A 154 2.30 -15.49 4.09
N HIS A 155 1.12 -14.93 4.33
CA HIS A 155 0.93 -13.49 4.12
C HIS A 155 1.69 -12.68 5.16
N LEU A 156 2.34 -11.62 4.69
CA LEU A 156 3.02 -10.61 5.49
C LEU A 156 2.14 -9.37 5.55
N ASN A 157 1.57 -9.09 6.72
CA ASN A 157 0.48 -8.12 6.86
C ASN A 157 0.96 -6.71 7.16
N ARG A 158 2.06 -6.57 7.96
CA ARG A 158 2.47 -5.25 8.44
C ARG A 158 3.95 -5.17 8.75
N ILE A 159 4.55 -4.03 8.37
CA ILE A 159 5.89 -3.60 8.81
C ILE A 159 5.69 -2.50 9.85
N VAL A 160 6.36 -2.60 10.99
CA VAL A 160 6.28 -1.63 12.09
C VAL A 160 7.69 -1.30 12.58
N ALA A 161 7.98 -0.02 12.78
CA ALA A 161 9.14 0.43 13.55
C ALA A 161 8.78 0.41 15.04
N ALA A 162 9.64 -0.11 15.91
CA ALA A 162 9.52 0.08 17.34
C ALA A 162 9.83 1.55 17.71
N ALA A 163 9.27 2.04 18.81
CA ALA A 163 9.44 3.43 19.21
C ALA A 163 10.89 3.79 19.58
N ASP A 164 11.71 2.79 19.93
CA ASP A 164 13.16 2.97 20.14
C ASP A 164 13.92 3.32 18.85
N GLY A 165 13.25 3.20 17.68
CA GLY A 165 13.84 3.44 16.36
C GLY A 165 14.89 2.42 15.93
N GLY A 166 15.29 1.51 16.82
CA GLY A 166 16.34 0.51 16.58
C GLY A 166 15.81 -0.81 16.02
N ARG A 167 14.58 -1.15 16.39
CA ARG A 167 13.96 -2.42 15.98
C ARG A 167 12.88 -2.20 14.91
N TRP A 168 12.83 -3.14 13.98
CA TRP A 168 11.80 -3.25 12.97
C TRP A 168 11.16 -4.63 13.05
N LEU A 169 9.85 -4.69 12.86
CA LEU A 169 9.09 -5.92 12.96
C LEU A 169 8.24 -6.10 11.70
N ILE A 170 8.10 -7.35 11.26
CA ILE A 170 7.13 -7.73 10.24
C ILE A 170 6.20 -8.76 10.88
N PHE A 171 4.90 -8.50 10.77
CA PHE A 171 3.84 -9.37 11.27
C PHE A 171 3.16 -10.08 10.12
N GLY A 172 2.82 -11.35 10.32
CA GLY A 172 2.19 -12.17 9.30
C GLY A 172 1.25 -13.22 9.86
N GLU A 173 0.94 -14.18 9.02
CA GLU A 173 0.06 -15.31 9.33
C GLU A 173 0.76 -16.36 10.20
N ARG A 174 -0.07 -17.23 10.83
CA ARG A 174 0.38 -18.36 11.64
C ARG A 174 1.40 -17.96 12.71
N GLY A 175 1.18 -16.80 13.33
CA GLY A 175 2.04 -16.27 14.39
C GLY A 175 3.42 -15.81 13.93
N LEU A 176 3.64 -15.65 12.62
CA LEU A 176 4.92 -15.19 12.11
C LEU A 176 5.20 -13.77 12.56
N VAL A 177 6.32 -13.60 13.25
CA VAL A 177 6.93 -12.32 13.57
C VAL A 177 8.39 -12.36 13.15
N LEU A 178 8.80 -11.42 12.34
CA LEU A 178 10.21 -11.19 12.03
C LEU A 178 10.69 -9.95 12.76
N VAL A 179 11.91 -9.99 13.24
CA VAL A 179 12.58 -8.85 13.88
C VAL A 179 13.89 -8.54 13.18
N SER A 180 14.15 -7.26 12.98
CA SER A 180 15.45 -6.72 12.60
C SER A 180 15.91 -5.74 13.66
N THR A 181 17.19 -5.79 14.02
CA THR A 181 17.87 -4.87 14.96
C THR A 181 18.96 -4.04 14.30
N ASP A 182 19.08 -4.15 12.98
CA ASP A 182 20.11 -3.48 12.17
C ASP A 182 19.52 -2.59 11.08
N GLY A 183 18.30 -2.05 11.34
CA GLY A 183 17.64 -1.15 10.41
C GLY A 183 17.04 -1.85 9.19
N GLY A 184 16.67 -3.12 9.30
CA GLY A 184 16.00 -3.86 8.23
C GLY A 184 16.94 -4.57 7.26
N GLN A 185 18.25 -4.67 7.58
CA GLN A 185 19.23 -5.35 6.73
C GLN A 185 19.16 -6.87 6.89
N LYS A 186 19.00 -7.34 8.12
CA LYS A 186 18.84 -8.76 8.43
C LYS A 186 17.59 -8.97 9.27
N TRP A 187 16.93 -10.08 9.03
CA TRP A 187 15.70 -10.46 9.69
C TRP A 187 15.85 -11.80 10.36
N SER A 188 15.28 -11.96 11.54
CA SER A 188 15.24 -13.20 12.30
C SER A 188 13.81 -13.53 12.70
N VAL A 189 13.47 -14.82 12.72
CA VAL A 189 12.15 -15.27 13.16
C VAL A 189 12.09 -15.22 14.69
N VAL A 190 11.07 -14.55 15.22
CA VAL A 190 10.73 -14.61 16.64
C VAL A 190 10.03 -15.95 16.92
N PRO A 191 10.39 -16.69 17.96
CA PRO A 191 9.67 -17.91 18.32
C PRO A 191 8.16 -17.66 18.42
N PRO A 192 7.32 -18.48 17.77
CA PRO A 192 5.89 -18.22 17.72
C PRO A 192 5.27 -18.36 19.13
N PHE A 193 4.49 -17.38 19.51
CA PHE A 193 3.71 -17.33 20.76
C PHE A 193 2.19 -17.38 20.52
N TYR A 194 1.79 -17.38 19.25
CA TYR A 194 0.40 -17.35 18.78
C TYR A 194 0.30 -18.06 17.43
N ASN A 195 -0.84 -18.68 17.11
CA ASN A 195 -1.03 -19.43 15.86
C ASN A 195 -1.94 -18.72 14.84
N GLY A 196 -2.51 -17.57 15.18
CA GLY A 196 -3.37 -16.80 14.28
C GLY A 196 -2.61 -15.78 13.47
N SER A 197 -3.32 -15.01 12.66
CA SER A 197 -2.78 -13.91 11.89
C SER A 197 -2.59 -12.67 12.76
N LEU A 198 -1.44 -12.03 12.61
CA LEU A 198 -1.10 -10.76 13.24
C LEU A 198 -1.16 -9.66 12.18
N TYR A 199 -1.98 -8.63 12.39
CA TYR A 199 -2.23 -7.56 11.42
C TYR A 199 -1.52 -6.25 11.76
N GLY A 200 -0.87 -6.19 12.90
CA GLY A 200 -0.09 -5.03 13.33
C GLY A 200 0.22 -5.08 14.81
N ALA A 201 0.99 -4.11 15.24
CA ALA A 201 1.30 -3.88 16.64
C ALA A 201 1.43 -2.39 16.92
N ALA A 202 1.26 -2.01 18.17
CA ALA A 202 1.59 -0.71 18.70
C ALA A 202 2.35 -0.89 20.00
N GLU A 203 3.38 -0.09 20.21
CA GLU A 203 4.09 -0.06 21.47
C GLU A 203 3.25 0.70 22.52
N VAL A 204 3.17 0.14 23.71
CA VAL A 204 2.49 0.79 24.83
C VAL A 204 3.50 1.44 25.78
N ALA A 205 3.11 2.55 26.40
CA ALA A 205 3.93 3.23 27.38
C ALA A 205 4.25 2.27 28.55
N GLY A 206 5.55 2.09 28.84
CA GLY A 206 6.02 1.19 29.89
C GLY A 206 6.79 -0.05 29.41
N GLY A 207 6.98 -0.20 28.12
CA GLY A 207 7.86 -1.22 27.53
C GLY A 207 7.37 -2.63 27.80
N GLY A 208 6.33 -3.02 27.10
CA GLY A 208 5.90 -4.41 26.99
C GLY A 208 6.30 -4.99 25.66
#